data_8a3395a7ddc58b8cdeb6d520ef14f745
#
_entry.id   8a3395a7ddc58b8cdeb6d520ef14f745
#
_cell.length_a   1.000
_cell.length_b   1.000
_cell.length_c   1.000
_cell.angle_alpha   90.00
_cell.angle_beta   90.00
_cell.angle_gamma   90.00
#
_symmetry.space_group_name_H-M   'P 1'
#
loop_
_entity.id
_entity.type
_entity.pdbx_description
1 polymer ?
#
loop_
_entity_poly.entity_id
_entity_poly.type
_entity_poly.pdbx_seq_one_letter_code
_entity_poly.pdbx_strand_id
1 'polypeptide(L)'
;MKNINKLFACLVGLGLVVTSCSDLEQFNVNDRNITDEQLEVDFQHVGSKYKPVFESIYQYNPAWSYQLQQNLNADVYSGYLTPPRPFVAGANNTTYSLVSGWNGFIWSVPYSYVMNNVKSISDLTKDDYPTLYGTALILKVAAMHRVSDVFGPIVYSNFGDLENPGVYDSQEAAYDAFFADLDTAVTNLSADIDYQAFSAFDLSYGGDYKQWVKLANSLRLRLAIRISKVDPAKAKIEGEKALGQSLGIMTTNADGFFVNGTLDHPLTVIDNGWGDIRMNASMESILTGYNDSRATSFFDAPTDVSGAVKGVRGGMPLLSEYSDELAQKAAYIGFSAINDNIHTPRVQLMTTAEVAFLQAEAALRGWANAGDAQANYERGINLSFDQHGASGAAAYMADNTSTPADYIDPVNPSMNIAALSTSTVAWAGAGTNEEKLEKIITQKWIAMFPEGQEAWSEYRRTGYPKIFPVASNQSGGTIDTDIQIRRIPFVDSEKSTNAAGVTAATSLLGGADNGGTRLWWDTGLSNF
;
A
#
# COMPACT_ATOMS: atom_id res chain seq x y z
N MET A 1 71.34 41.83 31.59
CA MET A 1 71.08 41.55 30.18
C MET A 1 70.66 40.09 29.88
N LYS A 2 70.93 39.08 30.72
CA LYS A 2 70.56 37.67 30.46
C LYS A 2 69.09 37.34 30.74
N ASN A 3 68.37 38.16 31.50
CA ASN A 3 66.94 37.86 31.86
C ASN A 3 65.94 38.51 30.91
N ILE A 4 66.33 39.52 30.14
CA ILE A 4 65.40 40.16 29.15
C ILE A 4 65.24 39.29 27.91
N ASN A 5 66.24 38.54 27.49
CA ASN A 5 66.13 37.64 26.33
C ASN A 5 65.28 36.39 26.59
N LYS A 6 65.15 35.98 27.87
CA LYS A 6 64.23 34.86 28.21
C LYS A 6 62.77 35.29 28.22
N LEU A 7 62.48 36.55 28.59
CA LEU A 7 61.12 37.09 28.57
C LEU A 7 60.62 37.31 27.11
N PHE A 8 61.52 37.74 26.23
CA PHE A 8 61.22 37.95 24.81
C PHE A 8 61.00 36.63 24.08
N ALA A 9 61.72 35.57 24.40
CA ALA A 9 61.54 34.24 23.84
C ALA A 9 60.21 33.59 24.29
N CYS A 10 59.77 33.85 25.54
CA CYS A 10 58.43 33.37 26.01
C CYS A 10 57.28 34.17 25.41
N LEU A 11 57.43 35.47 25.15
CA LEU A 11 56.41 36.29 24.51
C LEU A 11 56.25 35.98 23.02
N VAL A 12 57.32 35.65 22.30
CA VAL A 12 57.25 35.21 20.89
C VAL A 12 56.70 33.79 20.78
N GLY A 13 56.97 32.89 21.74
CA GLY A 13 56.40 31.56 21.80
C GLY A 13 54.88 31.55 22.11
N LEU A 14 54.39 32.49 22.93
CA LEU A 14 52.95 32.64 23.22
C LEU A 14 52.18 33.28 22.05
N GLY A 15 52.79 34.14 21.26
CA GLY A 15 52.17 34.77 20.07
C GLY A 15 51.98 33.81 18.91
N LEU A 16 52.78 32.74 18.80
CA LEU A 16 52.68 31.75 17.73
C LEU A 16 51.63 30.64 18.01
N VAL A 17 51.17 30.50 19.27
CA VAL A 17 50.16 29.50 19.63
C VAL A 17 48.72 30.03 19.41
N VAL A 18 48.53 31.36 19.35
CA VAL A 18 47.18 31.96 19.21
C VAL A 18 46.77 32.12 17.73
N THR A 19 47.68 32.04 16.78
CA THR A 19 47.36 32.11 15.33
C THR A 19 47.19 30.74 14.68
N SER A 20 47.35 29.63 15.42
CA SER A 20 47.25 28.27 14.87
C SER A 20 45.86 27.66 14.97
N CYS A 21 44.86 28.34 15.58
CA CYS A 21 43.51 27.78 15.73
C CYS A 21 42.48 28.33 14.73
N SER A 22 42.83 29.32 13.90
CA SER A 22 41.86 29.88 12.94
C SER A 22 41.84 29.18 11.58
N ASP A 23 42.84 28.36 11.26
CA ASP A 23 42.89 27.70 9.93
C ASP A 23 42.44 26.25 9.93
N LEU A 24 42.09 25.67 11.10
CA LEU A 24 41.61 24.28 11.16
C LEU A 24 40.16 24.11 10.64
N GLU A 25 39.37 25.16 10.66
CA GLU A 25 38.02 25.13 10.07
C GLU A 25 38.06 25.06 8.54
N GLN A 26 39.04 25.71 7.88
CA GLN A 26 39.22 25.63 6.43
C GLN A 26 39.68 24.25 5.95
N PHE A 27 40.40 23.47 6.77
CA PHE A 27 40.82 22.12 6.43
C PHE A 27 39.76 21.04 6.71
N ASN A 28 38.70 21.38 7.47
CA ASN A 28 37.58 20.50 7.74
C ASN A 28 36.40 20.69 6.76
N VAL A 29 36.48 21.64 5.84
CA VAL A 29 35.50 21.75 4.76
C VAL A 29 35.86 20.69 3.73
N ASN A 30 35.06 19.64 3.66
CA ASN A 30 35.16 18.68 2.58
C ASN A 30 34.53 19.34 1.35
N ASP A 31 35.35 19.85 0.43
CA ASP A 31 34.94 20.51 -0.83
C ASP A 31 34.07 19.63 -1.72
N ARG A 32 33.84 18.37 -1.35
CA ARG A 32 32.92 17.43 -2.00
C ARG A 32 31.56 17.36 -1.33
N ASN A 33 31.40 17.97 -0.15
CA ASN A 33 30.09 18.08 0.47
C ASN A 33 29.34 19.27 -0.14
N ILE A 34 28.15 19.01 -0.60
CA ILE A 34 27.19 20.05 -1.03
C ILE A 34 26.85 20.88 0.22
N THR A 35 27.02 22.22 0.15
CA THR A 35 26.68 23.13 1.26
C THR A 35 25.17 23.37 1.31
N ASP A 36 24.66 23.84 2.46
CA ASP A 36 23.24 24.18 2.61
C ASP A 36 22.82 25.27 1.61
N GLU A 37 23.70 26.28 1.34
CA GLU A 37 23.42 27.32 0.34
C GLU A 37 23.33 26.75 -1.09
N GLN A 38 24.10 25.71 -1.42
CA GLN A 38 23.98 25.02 -2.71
C GLN A 38 22.71 24.18 -2.80
N LEU A 39 22.22 23.65 -1.67
CA LEU A 39 20.96 22.89 -1.59
C LEU A 39 19.72 23.79 -1.61
N GLU A 40 19.84 25.06 -1.25
CA GLU A 40 18.74 26.04 -1.35
C GLU A 40 18.40 26.38 -2.81
N VAL A 41 19.37 26.25 -3.74
CA VAL A 41 19.15 26.50 -5.16
C VAL A 41 18.10 25.51 -5.70
N ASP A 42 17.06 26.05 -6.35
CA ASP A 42 15.96 25.29 -6.96
C ASP A 42 15.27 24.29 -5.98
N PHE A 43 15.18 24.65 -4.71
CA PHE A 43 14.56 23.81 -3.66
C PHE A 43 15.20 22.43 -3.46
N GLN A 44 16.47 22.23 -3.84
CA GLN A 44 17.15 20.93 -3.70
C GLN A 44 17.17 20.43 -2.26
N HIS A 45 17.32 21.33 -1.28
CA HIS A 45 17.32 20.99 0.15
C HIS A 45 16.01 20.32 0.60
N VAL A 46 14.89 20.77 0.10
CA VAL A 46 13.57 20.19 0.37
C VAL A 46 13.28 19.03 -0.61
N GLY A 47 13.49 19.26 -1.89
CA GLY A 47 13.14 18.35 -2.97
C GLY A 47 13.81 16.99 -2.89
N SER A 48 15.07 16.95 -2.46
CA SER A 48 15.82 15.69 -2.29
C SER A 48 15.16 14.72 -1.30
N LYS A 49 14.33 15.22 -0.39
CA LYS A 49 13.64 14.42 0.63
C LYS A 49 12.37 13.74 0.09
N TYR A 50 11.81 14.18 -1.04
CA TYR A 50 10.61 13.59 -1.61
C TYR A 50 10.85 12.22 -2.24
N LYS A 51 11.99 12.03 -2.91
CA LYS A 51 12.29 10.76 -3.56
C LYS A 51 12.21 9.57 -2.60
N PRO A 52 12.86 9.58 -1.40
CA PRO A 52 12.71 8.51 -0.42
C PRO A 52 11.25 8.31 0.03
N VAL A 53 10.44 9.38 0.12
CA VAL A 53 9.03 9.26 0.49
C VAL A 53 8.26 8.50 -0.58
N PHE A 54 8.36 8.89 -1.85
CA PHE A 54 7.71 8.18 -2.96
C PHE A 54 8.10 6.71 -3.03
N GLU A 55 9.40 6.42 -2.94
CA GLU A 55 9.96 5.08 -3.08
C GLU A 55 9.71 4.16 -1.88
N SER A 56 9.13 4.69 -0.79
CA SER A 56 8.93 3.95 0.47
C SER A 56 7.48 3.91 0.94
N ILE A 57 6.51 4.39 0.16
CA ILE A 57 5.08 4.09 0.38
C ILE A 57 4.90 2.58 0.35
N TYR A 58 5.42 1.89 -0.67
CA TYR A 58 5.97 0.56 -0.50
C TYR A 58 7.36 0.48 -1.16
N GLN A 59 8.32 -0.06 -0.44
CA GLN A 59 9.71 -0.02 -0.85
C GLN A 59 9.97 -0.99 -1.99
N TYR A 60 10.29 -0.49 -3.18
CA TYR A 60 10.55 -1.34 -4.33
C TYR A 60 12.05 -1.59 -4.60
N ASN A 61 12.94 -1.02 -3.81
CA ASN A 61 14.37 -1.30 -3.90
C ASN A 61 15.00 -1.31 -2.49
N PRO A 62 15.65 -2.41 -2.09
CA PRO A 62 15.82 -3.68 -2.80
C PRO A 62 14.55 -4.55 -2.81
N ALA A 63 14.40 -5.42 -3.83
CA ALA A 63 13.20 -6.24 -4.02
C ALA A 63 12.85 -7.14 -2.82
N TRP A 64 13.84 -7.65 -2.08
CA TRP A 64 13.59 -8.43 -0.87
C TRP A 64 12.92 -7.63 0.25
N SER A 65 13.13 -6.32 0.30
CA SER A 65 12.45 -5.46 1.28
C SER A 65 10.96 -5.33 0.96
N TYR A 66 10.61 -5.15 -0.32
CA TYR A 66 9.22 -5.22 -0.78
C TYR A 66 8.61 -6.61 -0.51
N GLN A 67 9.36 -7.69 -0.74
CA GLN A 67 8.90 -9.04 -0.48
C GLN A 67 8.45 -9.20 0.98
N LEU A 68 9.20 -8.65 1.93
CA LEU A 68 8.89 -8.73 3.36
C LEU A 68 7.85 -7.69 3.79
N GLN A 69 7.88 -6.49 3.19
CA GLN A 69 6.94 -5.43 3.53
C GLN A 69 5.52 -5.73 3.04
N GLN A 70 5.36 -6.28 1.85
CA GLN A 70 4.04 -6.46 1.22
C GLN A 70 3.81 -7.83 0.60
N ASN A 71 4.77 -8.38 -0.19
CA ASN A 71 4.49 -9.52 -1.06
C ASN A 71 4.13 -10.80 -0.29
N LEU A 72 4.89 -11.17 0.75
CA LEU A 72 4.63 -12.37 1.57
C LEU A 72 3.57 -12.16 2.67
N ASN A 73 2.82 -11.07 2.60
CA ASN A 73 1.68 -10.80 3.47
C ASN A 73 0.49 -10.25 2.67
N ALA A 74 0.37 -8.96 2.42
CA ALA A 74 -0.80 -8.36 1.81
C ALA A 74 -1.14 -8.90 0.40
N ASP A 75 -0.14 -9.16 -0.47
CA ASP A 75 -0.39 -9.71 -1.80
C ASP A 75 -0.89 -11.17 -1.73
N VAL A 76 -0.46 -11.92 -0.71
CA VAL A 76 -0.96 -13.29 -0.43
C VAL A 76 -2.34 -13.24 0.22
N TYR A 77 -2.52 -12.37 1.24
CA TYR A 77 -3.79 -12.28 1.98
C TYR A 77 -4.94 -11.70 1.14
N SER A 78 -4.63 -10.93 0.11
CA SER A 78 -5.61 -10.46 -0.88
C SER A 78 -6.06 -11.53 -1.85
N GLY A 79 -5.38 -12.67 -1.92
CA GLY A 79 -5.64 -13.72 -2.90
C GLY A 79 -5.10 -13.42 -4.30
N TYR A 80 -4.17 -12.48 -4.43
CA TYR A 80 -3.55 -12.13 -5.72
C TYR A 80 -2.43 -13.09 -6.11
N LEU A 81 -1.48 -13.27 -5.20
CA LEU A 81 -0.23 -14.00 -5.43
C LEU A 81 -0.01 -15.03 -4.32
N THR A 82 0.84 -16.01 -4.58
CA THR A 82 1.26 -16.98 -3.58
C THR A 82 2.59 -17.62 -3.97
N PRO A 83 3.44 -18.02 -3.01
CA PRO A 83 4.63 -18.78 -3.30
C PRO A 83 4.31 -20.17 -3.90
N PRO A 84 5.06 -20.63 -4.92
CA PRO A 84 4.95 -22.00 -5.45
C PRO A 84 5.57 -23.04 -4.52
N ARG A 85 6.20 -22.59 -3.42
CA ARG A 85 6.77 -23.44 -2.36
C ARG A 85 6.48 -22.83 -1.00
N PRO A 86 6.38 -23.64 0.05
CA PRO A 86 6.29 -23.12 1.41
C PRO A 86 7.70 -22.69 1.88
N PHE A 87 7.93 -21.40 2.13
CA PHE A 87 9.12 -20.97 2.85
C PHE A 87 9.11 -21.52 4.28
N VAL A 88 10.29 -21.82 4.85
CA VAL A 88 10.44 -22.31 6.24
C VAL A 88 9.53 -23.52 6.50
N ALA A 89 9.55 -24.50 5.59
CA ALA A 89 8.72 -25.71 5.65
C ALA A 89 7.20 -25.42 5.81
N GLY A 90 6.74 -24.27 5.36
CA GLY A 90 5.34 -23.85 5.46
C GLY A 90 4.96 -23.16 6.78
N ALA A 91 5.89 -22.93 7.69
CA ALA A 91 5.64 -22.19 8.93
C ALA A 91 6.03 -20.70 8.77
N ASN A 92 5.20 -19.94 8.08
CA ASN A 92 5.45 -18.53 7.76
C ASN A 92 4.15 -17.73 7.59
N ASN A 93 4.26 -16.47 7.19
CA ASN A 93 3.12 -15.55 7.02
C ASN A 93 2.01 -16.13 6.13
N THR A 94 2.37 -16.87 5.08
CA THR A 94 1.39 -17.40 4.11
C THR A 94 0.52 -18.51 4.68
N THR A 95 0.95 -19.15 5.78
CA THR A 95 0.21 -20.15 6.55
C THR A 95 -0.21 -19.64 7.93
N TYR A 96 -0.16 -18.33 8.15
CA TYR A 96 -0.49 -17.66 9.42
C TYR A 96 0.44 -17.97 10.60
N SER A 97 1.59 -18.62 10.38
CA SER A 97 2.69 -18.67 11.34
C SER A 97 3.55 -17.41 11.18
N LEU A 98 3.10 -16.30 11.78
CA LEU A 98 3.63 -14.97 11.51
C LEU A 98 5.10 -14.84 11.91
N VAL A 99 5.96 -14.47 10.96
CA VAL A 99 7.40 -14.28 11.16
C VAL A 99 7.68 -12.84 11.55
N SER A 100 7.93 -12.60 12.81
CA SER A 100 8.10 -11.27 13.39
C SER A 100 9.17 -10.43 12.67
N GLY A 101 10.34 -11.02 12.33
CA GLY A 101 11.39 -10.34 11.58
C GLY A 101 10.97 -9.88 10.19
N TRP A 102 10.06 -10.59 9.52
CA TRP A 102 9.51 -10.16 8.23
C TRP A 102 8.55 -8.98 8.42
N ASN A 103 7.67 -9.11 9.40
CA ASN A 103 6.64 -8.11 9.68
C ASN A 103 7.22 -6.76 10.14
N GLY A 104 8.44 -6.75 10.66
CA GLY A 104 9.17 -5.54 11.02
C GLY A 104 9.34 -4.54 9.86
N PHE A 105 9.42 -5.02 8.61
CA PHE A 105 9.55 -4.15 7.44
C PHE A 105 8.30 -3.34 7.12
N ILE A 106 7.11 -3.86 7.44
CA ILE A 106 5.84 -3.15 7.27
C ILE A 106 5.80 -1.88 8.14
N TRP A 107 6.47 -1.92 9.30
CA TRP A 107 6.58 -0.81 10.25
C TRP A 107 7.78 0.08 9.96
N SER A 108 8.98 -0.49 9.91
CA SER A 108 10.22 0.27 9.89
C SER A 108 10.41 1.11 8.63
N VAL A 109 10.01 0.60 7.46
CA VAL A 109 10.17 1.32 6.18
C VAL A 109 9.39 2.63 6.16
N PRO A 110 8.06 2.66 6.39
CA PRO A 110 7.32 3.92 6.41
C PRO A 110 7.80 4.92 7.47
N TYR A 111 8.15 4.46 8.67
CA TYR A 111 8.66 5.36 9.70
C TYR A 111 10.03 5.94 9.36
N SER A 112 10.96 5.11 8.88
CA SER A 112 12.33 5.54 8.57
C SER A 112 12.41 6.46 7.36
N TYR A 113 11.65 6.15 6.30
CA TYR A 113 11.80 6.84 5.02
C TYR A 113 10.66 7.80 4.70
N VAL A 114 9.44 7.55 5.17
CA VAL A 114 8.33 8.47 4.94
C VAL A 114 8.21 9.47 6.08
N MET A 115 7.93 9.02 7.30
CA MET A 115 7.63 9.92 8.42
C MET A 115 8.80 10.87 8.74
N ASN A 116 10.05 10.38 8.78
CA ASN A 116 11.23 11.21 9.03
C ASN A 116 11.42 12.28 7.93
N ASN A 117 11.27 11.90 6.65
CA ASN A 117 11.43 12.86 5.56
C ASN A 117 10.27 13.85 5.51
N VAL A 118 9.02 13.41 5.71
CA VAL A 118 7.86 14.31 5.77
C VAL A 118 7.98 15.28 6.95
N LYS A 119 8.44 14.82 8.12
CA LYS A 119 8.72 15.73 9.25
C LYS A 119 9.72 16.82 8.85
N SER A 120 10.85 16.42 8.23
CA SER A 120 11.85 17.37 7.75
C SER A 120 11.33 18.32 6.67
N ILE A 121 10.53 17.82 5.70
CA ILE A 121 9.87 18.68 4.71
C ILE A 121 8.93 19.66 5.42
N SER A 122 8.13 19.19 6.37
CA SER A 122 7.18 20.03 7.11
C SER A 122 7.88 21.15 7.87
N ASP A 123 8.98 20.83 8.55
CA ASP A 123 9.78 21.82 9.30
C ASP A 123 10.35 22.93 8.39
N LEU A 124 10.64 22.60 7.13
CA LEU A 124 11.21 23.51 6.14
C LEU A 124 10.18 24.29 5.31
N THR A 125 8.92 23.81 5.25
CA THR A 125 7.97 24.31 4.23
C THR A 125 6.65 24.79 4.78
N LYS A 126 6.27 24.41 6.00
CA LYS A 126 4.94 24.64 6.54
C LYS A 126 4.50 26.12 6.49
N ASP A 127 5.41 27.04 6.79
CA ASP A 127 5.12 28.46 6.89
C ASP A 127 5.35 29.20 5.57
N ASP A 128 6.39 28.82 4.79
CA ASP A 128 6.86 29.60 3.65
C ASP A 128 6.48 28.97 2.29
N TYR A 129 6.27 27.65 2.23
CA TYR A 129 6.01 26.91 0.98
C TYR A 129 4.81 25.96 1.13
N PRO A 130 3.59 26.48 1.29
CA PRO A 130 2.40 25.69 1.63
C PRO A 130 2.06 24.61 0.60
N THR A 131 2.40 24.81 -0.70
CA THR A 131 2.17 23.79 -1.73
C THR A 131 3.08 22.58 -1.58
N LEU A 132 4.35 22.78 -1.27
CA LEU A 132 5.27 21.68 -0.94
C LEU A 132 4.80 20.95 0.31
N TYR A 133 4.48 21.68 1.38
CA TYR A 133 3.91 21.09 2.59
C TYR A 133 2.66 20.26 2.30
N GLY A 134 1.70 20.79 1.51
CA GLY A 134 0.48 20.08 1.15
C GLY A 134 0.74 18.78 0.40
N THR A 135 1.70 18.77 -0.54
CA THR A 135 2.08 17.55 -1.26
C THR A 135 2.68 16.50 -0.32
N ALA A 136 3.54 16.92 0.62
CA ALA A 136 4.11 16.02 1.62
C ALA A 136 3.05 15.39 2.54
N LEU A 137 2.00 16.14 2.90
CA LEU A 137 0.88 15.62 3.68
C LEU A 137 0.08 14.55 2.92
N ILE A 138 -0.16 14.72 1.61
CA ILE A 138 -0.84 13.70 0.79
C ILE A 138 -0.01 12.41 0.78
N LEU A 139 1.29 12.50 0.56
CA LEU A 139 2.20 11.33 0.57
C LEU A 139 2.26 10.67 1.95
N LYS A 140 2.28 11.47 3.04
CA LYS A 140 2.20 10.97 4.42
C LYS A 140 0.94 10.14 4.63
N VAL A 141 -0.22 10.65 4.26
CA VAL A 141 -1.50 9.93 4.38
C VAL A 141 -1.49 8.69 3.49
N ALA A 142 -1.02 8.78 2.24
CA ALA A 142 -0.92 7.64 1.32
C ALA A 142 -0.08 6.49 1.87
N ALA A 143 0.98 6.78 2.65
CA ALA A 143 1.80 5.76 3.29
C ALA A 143 1.19 5.26 4.60
N MET A 144 0.78 6.17 5.49
CA MET A 144 0.51 5.82 6.87
C MET A 144 -0.88 5.22 7.12
N HIS A 145 -1.88 5.49 6.24
CA HIS A 145 -3.14 4.75 6.31
C HIS A 145 -2.91 3.25 6.06
N ARG A 146 -1.95 2.89 5.18
CA ARG A 146 -1.57 1.50 4.92
C ARG A 146 -1.00 0.83 6.18
N VAL A 147 -0.14 1.54 6.93
CA VAL A 147 0.41 1.06 8.20
C VAL A 147 -0.69 0.86 9.24
N SER A 148 -1.60 1.84 9.37
CA SER A 148 -2.76 1.74 10.26
C SER A 148 -3.69 0.59 9.86
N ASP A 149 -3.89 0.37 8.56
CA ASP A 149 -4.71 -0.72 8.04
C ASP A 149 -4.06 -2.11 8.20
N VAL A 150 -2.79 -2.18 8.60
CA VAL A 150 -2.12 -3.43 8.99
C VAL A 150 -2.12 -3.64 10.49
N PHE A 151 -1.79 -2.60 11.28
CA PHE A 151 -1.52 -2.73 12.72
C PHE A 151 -2.66 -2.23 13.61
N GLY A 152 -3.52 -1.34 13.11
CA GLY A 152 -4.53 -0.60 13.89
C GLY A 152 -3.93 0.71 14.44
N PRO A 153 -3.74 0.84 15.77
CA PRO A 153 -3.09 2.00 16.37
C PRO A 153 -1.66 2.21 15.83
N ILE A 154 -1.30 3.49 15.57
CA ILE A 154 0.01 3.89 15.05
C ILE A 154 0.49 5.18 15.70
N VAL A 155 1.79 5.46 15.65
CA VAL A 155 2.36 6.76 16.04
C VAL A 155 2.26 7.70 14.83
N TYR A 156 1.29 8.59 14.80
CA TYR A 156 1.06 9.49 13.65
C TYR A 156 1.08 10.97 14.04
N SER A 157 0.13 11.42 14.89
CA SER A 157 0.00 12.82 15.26
C SER A 157 1.17 13.30 16.13
N ASN A 158 1.67 12.42 17.00
CA ASN A 158 2.77 12.71 17.92
C ASN A 158 4.16 12.29 17.37
N PHE A 159 4.27 11.98 16.07
CA PHE A 159 5.55 11.58 15.51
C PHE A 159 6.55 12.75 15.54
N GLY A 160 7.70 12.52 16.18
CA GLY A 160 8.73 13.54 16.37
C GLY A 160 8.48 14.52 17.53
N ASP A 161 7.43 14.30 18.33
CA ASP A 161 7.26 14.98 19.60
C ASP A 161 8.28 14.47 20.62
N LEU A 162 9.15 15.36 21.10
CA LEU A 162 10.20 15.03 22.06
C LEU A 162 9.68 15.00 23.51
N GLU A 163 8.53 15.62 23.79
CA GLU A 163 7.91 15.63 25.11
C GLU A 163 7.10 14.35 25.34
N ASN A 164 6.48 13.82 24.28
CA ASN A 164 5.64 12.62 24.31
C ASN A 164 6.08 11.60 23.23
N PRO A 165 7.30 11.08 23.29
CA PRO A 165 7.83 10.23 22.23
C PRO A 165 7.09 8.90 22.18
N GLY A 166 6.73 8.46 20.96
CA GLY A 166 6.18 7.13 20.73
C GLY A 166 4.75 6.90 21.24
N VAL A 167 3.97 7.98 21.47
CA VAL A 167 2.55 7.87 21.82
C VAL A 167 1.73 7.48 20.61
N TYR A 168 0.99 6.38 20.73
CA TYR A 168 0.12 5.86 19.68
C TYR A 168 -1.22 6.59 19.64
N ASP A 169 -1.64 6.97 18.46
CA ASP A 169 -3.03 7.30 18.17
C ASP A 169 -3.86 6.01 18.09
N SER A 170 -5.11 6.04 18.56
CA SER A 170 -6.08 5.02 18.18
C SER A 170 -6.27 5.02 16.66
N GLN A 171 -6.76 3.93 16.08
CA GLN A 171 -7.01 3.92 14.63
C GLN A 171 -8.04 4.98 14.23
N GLU A 172 -9.05 5.25 15.07
CA GLU A 172 -10.01 6.33 14.88
C GLU A 172 -9.33 7.70 14.84
N ALA A 173 -8.48 8.00 15.85
CA ALA A 173 -7.75 9.28 15.92
C ALA A 173 -6.77 9.45 14.74
N ALA A 174 -6.12 8.38 14.30
CA ALA A 174 -5.27 8.41 13.12
C ALA A 174 -6.06 8.74 11.84
N TYR A 175 -7.26 8.17 11.68
CA TYR A 175 -8.13 8.50 10.54
C TYR A 175 -8.63 9.95 10.58
N ASP A 176 -8.93 10.49 11.76
CA ASP A 176 -9.26 11.90 11.92
C ASP A 176 -8.10 12.80 11.50
N ALA A 177 -6.89 12.44 11.89
CA ALA A 177 -5.68 13.15 11.49
C ALA A 177 -5.42 13.02 9.97
N PHE A 178 -5.71 11.87 9.34
CA PHE A 178 -5.60 11.72 7.89
C PHE A 178 -6.54 12.68 7.16
N PHE A 179 -7.80 12.79 7.59
CA PHE A 179 -8.76 13.74 7.00
C PHE A 179 -8.33 15.19 7.19
N ALA A 180 -7.79 15.55 8.36
CA ALA A 180 -7.28 16.89 8.64
C ALA A 180 -6.05 17.24 7.78
N ASP A 181 -5.12 16.30 7.61
CA ASP A 181 -3.95 16.48 6.74
C ASP A 181 -4.37 16.67 5.27
N LEU A 182 -5.36 15.90 4.78
CA LEU A 182 -5.91 16.06 3.43
C LEU A 182 -6.66 17.39 3.26
N ASP A 183 -7.33 17.91 4.29
CA ASP A 183 -7.94 19.24 4.27
C ASP A 183 -6.90 20.33 4.11
N THR A 184 -5.84 20.26 4.91
CA THR A 184 -4.72 21.20 4.82
C THR A 184 -4.06 21.13 3.46
N ALA A 185 -3.82 19.94 2.93
CA ALA A 185 -3.21 19.74 1.62
C ALA A 185 -4.05 20.36 0.49
N VAL A 186 -5.36 20.03 0.45
CA VAL A 186 -6.26 20.57 -0.59
C VAL A 186 -6.34 22.10 -0.51
N THR A 187 -6.39 22.67 0.71
CA THR A 187 -6.42 24.12 0.90
C THR A 187 -5.14 24.76 0.37
N ASN A 188 -3.99 24.25 0.74
CA ASN A 188 -2.68 24.78 0.36
C ASN A 188 -2.44 24.71 -1.15
N LEU A 189 -2.75 23.55 -1.76
CA LEU A 189 -2.56 23.36 -3.20
C LEU A 189 -3.54 24.18 -4.04
N SER A 190 -4.79 24.35 -3.58
CA SER A 190 -5.80 25.12 -4.29
C SER A 190 -5.52 26.64 -4.26
N ALA A 191 -4.79 27.12 -3.25
CA ALA A 191 -4.45 28.54 -3.13
C ALA A 191 -3.44 29.00 -4.18
N ASP A 192 -2.56 28.10 -4.64
CA ASP A 192 -1.52 28.41 -5.64
C ASP A 192 -1.37 27.26 -6.66
N ILE A 193 -2.47 26.97 -7.33
CA ILE A 193 -2.66 25.76 -8.16
C ILE A 193 -1.75 25.70 -9.41
N ASP A 194 -1.23 26.83 -9.85
CA ASP A 194 -0.38 26.94 -11.05
C ASP A 194 1.13 27.09 -10.71
N TYR A 195 1.51 27.01 -9.42
CA TYR A 195 2.90 27.07 -8.99
C TYR A 195 3.67 25.78 -9.37
N GLN A 196 4.93 25.90 -9.82
CA GLN A 196 5.67 24.81 -10.48
C GLN A 196 6.92 24.30 -9.71
N ALA A 197 7.17 24.77 -8.47
CA ALA A 197 8.40 24.42 -7.73
C ALA A 197 8.60 22.92 -7.50
N PHE A 198 7.52 22.13 -7.50
CA PHE A 198 7.57 20.71 -7.22
C PHE A 198 7.93 19.84 -8.44
N SER A 199 7.88 20.38 -9.67
CA SER A 199 7.99 19.59 -10.90
C SER A 199 9.27 18.74 -11.01
N ALA A 200 10.40 19.24 -10.50
CA ALA A 200 11.68 18.54 -10.55
C ALA A 200 11.76 17.32 -9.60
N PHE A 201 10.88 17.23 -8.61
CA PHE A 201 10.91 16.23 -7.54
C PHE A 201 9.70 15.30 -7.55
N ASP A 202 8.72 15.60 -8.39
CA ASP A 202 7.46 14.86 -8.48
C ASP A 202 7.62 13.62 -9.35
N LEU A 203 7.66 12.47 -8.72
CA LEU A 203 7.72 11.18 -9.41
C LEU A 203 6.36 10.67 -9.89
N SER A 204 5.28 11.45 -9.74
CA SER A 204 3.92 11.03 -10.12
C SER A 204 3.32 11.89 -11.24
N TYR A 205 3.10 13.17 -10.99
CA TYR A 205 2.32 14.07 -11.85
C TYR A 205 3.14 15.20 -12.47
N GLY A 206 4.49 15.21 -12.29
CA GLY A 206 5.36 16.25 -12.87
C GLY A 206 5.09 17.66 -12.36
N GLY A 207 4.56 17.81 -11.15
CA GLY A 207 4.26 19.07 -10.50
C GLY A 207 2.85 19.62 -10.78
N ASP A 208 1.97 18.85 -11.41
CA ASP A 208 0.57 19.28 -11.64
C ASP A 208 -0.23 19.20 -10.33
N TYR A 209 -0.40 20.31 -9.65
CA TYR A 209 -1.16 20.39 -8.40
C TYR A 209 -2.66 20.09 -8.56
N LYS A 210 -3.24 20.23 -9.75
CA LYS A 210 -4.63 19.82 -10.03
C LYS A 210 -4.77 18.30 -9.90
N GLN A 211 -3.78 17.57 -10.39
CA GLN A 211 -3.73 16.12 -10.22
C GLN A 211 -3.53 15.72 -8.73
N TRP A 212 -2.68 16.44 -8.00
CA TRP A 212 -2.50 16.22 -6.57
C TRP A 212 -3.77 16.47 -5.76
N VAL A 213 -4.56 17.50 -6.09
CA VAL A 213 -5.86 17.74 -5.44
C VAL A 213 -6.86 16.63 -5.77
N LYS A 214 -6.92 16.16 -7.02
CA LYS A 214 -7.76 15.01 -7.40
C LYS A 214 -7.35 13.74 -6.63
N LEU A 215 -6.05 13.50 -6.48
CA LEU A 215 -5.55 12.39 -5.67
C LEU A 215 -5.98 12.54 -4.21
N ALA A 216 -5.79 13.70 -3.59
CA ALA A 216 -6.18 13.95 -2.20
C ALA A 216 -7.67 13.67 -1.97
N ASN A 217 -8.54 14.12 -2.88
CA ASN A 217 -9.97 13.87 -2.83
C ASN A 217 -10.30 12.37 -3.03
N SER A 218 -9.61 11.70 -3.95
CA SER A 218 -9.81 10.27 -4.21
C SER A 218 -9.36 9.41 -3.02
N LEU A 219 -8.24 9.78 -2.40
CA LEU A 219 -7.74 9.13 -1.17
C LEU A 219 -8.70 9.39 0.00
N ARG A 220 -9.23 10.63 0.14
CA ARG A 220 -10.29 10.94 1.11
C ARG A 220 -11.52 10.04 0.90
N LEU A 221 -11.96 9.84 -0.35
CA LEU A 221 -13.09 8.96 -0.66
C LEU A 221 -12.80 7.51 -0.27
N ARG A 222 -11.58 6.98 -0.53
CA ARG A 222 -11.14 5.65 -0.09
C ARG A 222 -11.26 5.52 1.43
N LEU A 223 -10.71 6.49 2.17
CA LEU A 223 -10.73 6.48 3.64
C LEU A 223 -12.15 6.64 4.19
N ALA A 224 -13.00 7.45 3.58
CA ALA A 224 -14.41 7.60 3.96
C ALA A 224 -15.18 6.29 3.76
N ILE A 225 -15.01 5.61 2.63
CA ILE A 225 -15.62 4.29 2.39
C ILE A 225 -15.08 3.26 3.39
N ARG A 226 -13.80 3.31 3.75
CA ARG A 226 -13.19 2.41 4.74
C ARG A 226 -13.91 2.44 6.09
N ILE A 227 -14.27 3.62 6.57
CA ILE A 227 -14.94 3.79 7.88
C ILE A 227 -16.47 3.73 7.81
N SER A 228 -17.05 3.45 6.65
CA SER A 228 -18.50 3.53 6.43
C SER A 228 -19.36 2.62 7.31
N LYS A 229 -18.77 1.57 7.90
CA LYS A 229 -19.46 0.63 8.81
C LYS A 229 -19.30 1.01 10.27
N VAL A 230 -18.16 1.57 10.66
CA VAL A 230 -17.87 1.91 12.07
C VAL A 230 -18.35 3.31 12.40
N ASP A 231 -18.23 4.26 11.49
CA ASP A 231 -18.75 5.64 11.65
C ASP A 231 -19.40 6.12 10.33
N PRO A 232 -20.64 5.69 10.07
CA PRO A 232 -21.33 6.03 8.83
C PRO A 232 -21.62 7.52 8.69
N ALA A 233 -21.74 8.26 9.80
CA ALA A 233 -22.00 9.70 9.77
C ALA A 233 -20.77 10.48 9.29
N LYS A 234 -19.59 10.22 9.86
CA LYS A 234 -18.33 10.81 9.43
C LYS A 234 -17.97 10.36 8.03
N ALA A 235 -18.13 9.08 7.71
CA ALA A 235 -17.92 8.52 6.38
C ALA A 235 -18.69 9.29 5.30
N LYS A 236 -19.97 9.57 5.55
CA LYS A 236 -20.79 10.35 4.63
C LYS A 236 -20.28 11.78 4.49
N ILE A 237 -19.97 12.47 5.58
CA ILE A 237 -19.45 13.85 5.56
C ILE A 237 -18.16 13.92 4.74
N GLU A 238 -17.19 13.06 5.03
CA GLU A 238 -15.88 13.08 4.36
C GLU A 238 -15.98 12.64 2.90
N GLY A 239 -16.83 11.64 2.59
CA GLY A 239 -17.07 11.19 1.22
C GLY A 239 -17.77 12.24 0.38
N GLU A 240 -18.83 12.89 0.89
CA GLU A 240 -19.53 13.97 0.18
C GLU A 240 -18.63 15.20 -0.01
N LYS A 241 -17.74 15.49 0.95
CA LYS A 241 -16.73 16.54 0.82
C LYS A 241 -15.73 16.24 -0.32
N ALA A 242 -15.26 14.99 -0.42
CA ALA A 242 -14.40 14.55 -1.52
C ALA A 242 -15.09 14.69 -2.88
N LEU A 243 -16.33 14.21 -2.97
CA LEU A 243 -17.13 14.19 -4.20
C LEU A 243 -17.63 15.59 -4.63
N GLY A 244 -17.74 16.52 -3.67
CA GLY A 244 -18.21 17.90 -3.92
C GLY A 244 -17.10 18.93 -4.15
N GLN A 245 -15.83 18.55 -4.06
CA GLN A 245 -14.71 19.45 -4.27
C GLN A 245 -14.60 19.90 -5.73
N SER A 246 -14.36 21.18 -5.98
CA SER A 246 -14.49 21.80 -7.31
C SER A 246 -13.54 21.24 -8.37
N LEU A 247 -12.33 20.79 -7.99
CA LEU A 247 -11.37 20.13 -8.90
C LEU A 247 -11.68 18.63 -9.09
N GLY A 248 -12.62 18.10 -8.28
CA GLY A 248 -13.09 16.72 -8.38
C GLY A 248 -12.12 15.67 -7.86
N ILE A 249 -12.40 14.44 -8.24
CA ILE A 249 -11.62 13.24 -7.98
C ILE A 249 -10.96 12.74 -9.28
N MET A 250 -10.16 11.69 -9.23
CA MET A 250 -9.60 11.04 -10.43
C MET A 250 -10.72 10.47 -11.31
N THR A 251 -10.69 10.75 -12.63
CA THR A 251 -11.74 10.36 -13.57
C THR A 251 -11.24 9.64 -14.82
N THR A 252 -9.98 9.82 -15.19
CA THR A 252 -9.33 9.21 -16.37
C THR A 252 -8.08 8.45 -15.95
N ASN A 253 -7.63 7.46 -16.73
CA ASN A 253 -6.43 6.68 -16.42
C ASN A 253 -5.15 7.54 -16.30
N ALA A 254 -5.14 8.74 -16.87
CA ALA A 254 -4.06 9.71 -16.69
C ALA A 254 -4.01 10.31 -15.26
N ASP A 255 -5.13 10.29 -14.54
CA ASP A 255 -5.21 10.81 -13.17
C ASP A 255 -4.67 9.79 -12.13
N GLY A 256 -4.44 8.52 -12.51
CA GLY A 256 -4.03 7.46 -11.59
C GLY A 256 -2.75 7.78 -10.83
N PHE A 257 -2.70 7.38 -9.55
CA PHE A 257 -1.54 7.59 -8.71
C PHE A 257 -0.54 6.45 -8.88
N PHE A 258 0.54 6.77 -9.57
CA PHE A 258 1.67 5.89 -9.83
C PHE A 258 2.96 6.59 -9.44
N VAL A 259 3.91 5.85 -8.89
CA VAL A 259 5.28 6.32 -8.70
C VAL A 259 6.13 5.84 -9.88
N ASN A 260 6.65 6.79 -10.65
CA ASN A 260 7.52 6.50 -11.79
C ASN A 260 8.96 6.39 -11.27
N GLY A 261 9.52 5.20 -11.31
CA GLY A 261 10.88 4.90 -10.88
C GLY A 261 11.85 4.72 -12.03
N THR A 262 13.11 4.51 -11.70
CA THR A 262 14.16 4.12 -12.66
C THR A 262 14.41 2.61 -12.69
N LEU A 263 13.79 1.86 -11.78
CA LEU A 263 13.90 0.42 -11.65
C LEU A 263 12.52 -0.20 -11.92
N ASP A 264 12.53 -1.37 -12.51
CA ASP A 264 11.31 -2.16 -12.70
C ASP A 264 10.64 -2.50 -11.37
N HIS A 265 9.35 -2.79 -11.42
CA HIS A 265 8.59 -3.22 -10.25
C HIS A 265 9.30 -4.39 -9.55
N PRO A 266 9.39 -4.41 -8.20
CA PRO A 266 10.10 -5.47 -7.47
C PRO A 266 9.58 -6.88 -7.76
N LEU A 267 8.34 -7.02 -8.17
CA LEU A 267 7.78 -8.29 -8.64
C LEU A 267 8.58 -8.91 -9.80
N THR A 268 9.22 -8.09 -10.65
CA THR A 268 10.13 -8.58 -11.71
C THR A 268 11.24 -9.48 -11.15
N VAL A 269 11.87 -9.05 -10.07
CA VAL A 269 12.94 -9.80 -9.41
C VAL A 269 12.38 -10.99 -8.64
N ILE A 270 11.27 -10.80 -7.93
CA ILE A 270 10.67 -11.82 -7.06
C ILE A 270 10.06 -12.95 -7.89
N ASP A 271 9.43 -12.63 -9.01
CA ASP A 271 8.82 -13.60 -9.92
C ASP A 271 9.85 -14.18 -10.89
N ASN A 272 10.37 -13.38 -11.83
CA ASN A 272 11.26 -13.85 -12.91
C ASN A 272 12.65 -14.22 -12.38
N GLY A 273 13.21 -13.41 -11.44
CA GLY A 273 14.55 -13.63 -10.91
C GLY A 273 14.62 -14.79 -9.92
N TRP A 274 13.72 -14.81 -8.94
CA TRP A 274 13.75 -15.79 -7.84
C TRP A 274 12.73 -16.92 -8.04
N GLY A 275 11.66 -16.70 -8.80
CA GLY A 275 10.54 -17.64 -8.92
C GLY A 275 9.89 -17.93 -7.58
N ASP A 276 9.71 -16.91 -6.75
CA ASP A 276 9.21 -17.04 -5.39
C ASP A 276 7.71 -16.81 -5.28
N ILE A 277 7.07 -16.37 -6.36
CA ILE A 277 5.61 -16.17 -6.43
C ILE A 277 5.03 -16.66 -7.74
N ARG A 278 3.73 -16.93 -7.72
CA ARG A 278 2.88 -17.26 -8.86
C ARG A 278 1.48 -16.72 -8.62
N MET A 279 0.64 -16.74 -9.65
CA MET A 279 -0.79 -16.46 -9.57
C MET A 279 -1.44 -17.27 -8.44
N ASN A 280 -2.33 -16.65 -7.66
CA ASN A 280 -3.12 -17.36 -6.65
C ASN A 280 -4.33 -18.06 -7.27
N ALA A 281 -4.72 -19.20 -6.71
CA ALA A 281 -5.90 -19.96 -7.13
C ALA A 281 -7.21 -19.14 -7.08
N SER A 282 -7.34 -18.19 -6.14
CA SER A 282 -8.50 -17.29 -6.07
C SER A 282 -8.59 -16.38 -7.29
N MET A 283 -7.42 -15.90 -7.77
CA MET A 283 -7.32 -15.06 -8.97
C MET A 283 -7.70 -15.89 -10.22
N GLU A 284 -7.19 -17.13 -10.32
CA GLU A 284 -7.61 -18.05 -11.38
C GLU A 284 -9.10 -18.28 -11.38
N SER A 285 -9.68 -18.68 -10.25
CA SER A 285 -11.11 -18.98 -10.12
C SER A 285 -12.00 -17.83 -10.63
N ILE A 286 -11.68 -16.61 -10.23
CA ILE A 286 -12.46 -15.41 -10.60
C ILE A 286 -12.25 -15.05 -12.06
N LEU A 287 -11.00 -14.92 -12.51
CA LEU A 287 -10.70 -14.46 -13.88
C LEU A 287 -11.14 -15.48 -14.95
N THR A 288 -10.87 -16.76 -14.73
CA THR A 288 -11.27 -17.81 -15.69
C THR A 288 -12.77 -18.04 -15.67
N GLY A 289 -13.38 -18.02 -14.48
CA GLY A 289 -14.82 -18.18 -14.34
C GLY A 289 -15.63 -17.09 -15.05
N TYR A 290 -15.15 -15.84 -15.02
CA TYR A 290 -15.75 -14.71 -15.71
C TYR A 290 -15.33 -14.59 -17.19
N ASN A 291 -14.47 -15.45 -17.70
CA ASN A 291 -13.86 -15.30 -19.03
C ASN A 291 -13.20 -13.93 -19.23
N ASP A 292 -12.54 -13.43 -18.17
CA ASP A 292 -11.98 -12.09 -18.12
C ASP A 292 -10.70 -11.98 -18.95
N SER A 293 -10.73 -11.18 -20.02
CA SER A 293 -9.59 -11.02 -20.93
C SER A 293 -8.40 -10.31 -20.31
N ARG A 294 -8.57 -9.65 -19.14
CA ARG A 294 -7.44 -9.06 -18.37
C ARG A 294 -6.53 -10.15 -17.80
N ALA A 295 -7.01 -11.39 -17.67
CA ALA A 295 -6.21 -12.50 -17.14
C ALA A 295 -4.85 -12.64 -17.84
N THR A 296 -4.81 -12.55 -19.18
CA THR A 296 -3.60 -12.65 -19.98
C THR A 296 -2.79 -11.34 -20.05
N SER A 297 -3.35 -10.23 -19.59
CA SER A 297 -2.60 -8.98 -19.37
C SER A 297 -1.91 -8.98 -17.99
N PHE A 298 -2.40 -9.76 -17.05
CA PHE A 298 -1.86 -9.86 -15.69
C PHE A 298 -0.87 -11.01 -15.54
N PHE A 299 -1.12 -12.13 -16.22
CA PHE A 299 -0.38 -13.38 -16.03
C PHE A 299 -0.05 -14.04 -17.37
N ASP A 300 1.10 -14.67 -17.41
CA ASP A 300 1.51 -15.50 -18.53
C ASP A 300 0.79 -16.85 -18.53
N ALA A 301 0.69 -17.47 -19.70
CA ALA A 301 0.23 -18.84 -19.77
C ALA A 301 1.16 -19.78 -18.98
N PRO A 302 0.63 -20.80 -18.29
CA PRO A 302 1.48 -21.77 -17.61
C PRO A 302 2.33 -22.56 -18.60
N THR A 303 3.53 -23.01 -18.20
CA THR A 303 4.45 -23.78 -19.04
C THR A 303 4.26 -25.29 -18.94
N ASP A 304 3.86 -25.79 -17.76
CA ASP A 304 3.86 -27.22 -17.45
C ASP A 304 2.46 -27.83 -17.37
N VAL A 305 1.42 -26.99 -17.41
CA VAL A 305 0.02 -27.41 -17.33
C VAL A 305 -0.81 -26.68 -18.38
N SER A 306 -1.99 -27.21 -18.71
CA SER A 306 -2.86 -26.59 -19.71
C SER A 306 -3.73 -25.49 -19.10
N GLY A 307 -4.08 -24.50 -19.92
CA GLY A 307 -4.98 -23.41 -19.57
C GLY A 307 -4.47 -22.06 -20.06
N ALA A 308 -5.33 -21.04 -20.09
CA ALA A 308 -4.90 -19.67 -20.40
C ALA A 308 -4.07 -19.09 -19.24
N VAL A 309 -4.47 -19.38 -18.01
CA VAL A 309 -3.75 -19.07 -16.76
C VAL A 309 -3.94 -20.22 -15.78
N LYS A 310 -3.04 -20.33 -14.78
CA LYS A 310 -3.09 -21.34 -13.72
C LYS A 310 -2.50 -20.83 -12.42
N GLY A 311 -3.29 -20.82 -11.36
CA GLY A 311 -2.89 -20.36 -10.04
C GLY A 311 -2.51 -21.50 -9.09
N VAL A 312 -1.84 -21.14 -8.01
CA VAL A 312 -1.45 -22.03 -6.90
C VAL A 312 -2.33 -21.75 -5.68
N ARG A 313 -2.67 -22.77 -4.88
CA ARG A 313 -3.42 -22.59 -3.63
C ARG A 313 -2.62 -21.78 -2.61
N GLY A 314 -3.24 -20.72 -2.06
CA GLY A 314 -2.65 -19.90 -1.01
C GLY A 314 -2.43 -20.68 0.29
N GLY A 315 -1.29 -20.46 0.96
CA GLY A 315 -0.98 -21.09 2.24
C GLY A 315 -0.73 -22.59 2.15
N MET A 316 -0.17 -23.07 1.06
CA MET A 316 0.16 -24.48 0.87
C MET A 316 1.34 -24.86 1.79
N PRO A 317 1.22 -25.94 2.60
CA PRO A 317 2.32 -26.47 3.40
C PRO A 317 3.31 -27.24 2.53
N LEU A 318 4.42 -27.70 3.12
CA LEU A 318 5.23 -28.73 2.47
C LEU A 318 4.42 -30.02 2.42
N LEU A 319 4.07 -30.44 1.21
CA LEU A 319 3.27 -31.62 0.96
C LEU A 319 4.11 -32.89 1.15
N SER A 320 3.52 -33.95 1.70
CA SER A 320 4.22 -35.18 2.11
C SER A 320 4.86 -35.94 0.97
N GLU A 321 4.42 -35.73 -0.27
CA GLU A 321 4.99 -36.34 -1.47
C GLU A 321 6.32 -35.73 -1.92
N TYR A 322 6.70 -34.55 -1.38
CA TYR A 322 7.95 -33.87 -1.72
C TYR A 322 8.99 -34.03 -0.61
N SER A 323 10.25 -34.29 -1.00
CA SER A 323 11.36 -34.42 -0.08
C SER A 323 11.72 -33.12 0.65
N ASP A 324 11.50 -31.97 -0.03
CA ASP A 324 11.85 -30.64 0.45
C ASP A 324 11.10 -29.55 -0.35
N GLU A 325 11.30 -28.30 0.05
CA GLU A 325 10.67 -27.12 -0.57
C GLU A 325 11.07 -26.93 -2.04
N LEU A 326 12.28 -27.32 -2.44
CA LEU A 326 12.75 -27.15 -3.81
C LEU A 326 12.10 -28.19 -4.74
N ALA A 327 11.89 -29.41 -4.26
CA ALA A 327 11.14 -30.42 -5.00
C ALA A 327 9.68 -30.00 -5.23
N GLN A 328 9.04 -29.42 -4.21
CA GLN A 328 7.69 -28.87 -4.36
C GLN A 328 7.69 -27.66 -5.28
N LYS A 329 8.67 -26.74 -5.20
CA LYS A 329 8.82 -25.61 -6.11
C LYS A 329 8.87 -26.09 -7.56
N ALA A 330 9.66 -27.13 -7.85
CA ALA A 330 9.79 -27.68 -9.19
C ALA A 330 8.46 -28.16 -9.80
N ALA A 331 7.51 -28.59 -8.96
CA ALA A 331 6.20 -29.04 -9.43
C ALA A 331 5.21 -27.88 -9.71
N TYR A 332 5.41 -26.70 -9.11
CA TYR A 332 4.48 -25.57 -9.22
C TYR A 332 5.08 -24.33 -9.92
N ILE A 333 6.39 -24.33 -10.19
CA ILE A 333 7.07 -23.18 -10.80
C ILE A 333 6.57 -22.86 -12.22
N GLY A 334 6.10 -23.88 -12.94
CA GLY A 334 5.52 -23.74 -14.27
C GLY A 334 4.07 -23.23 -14.30
N PHE A 335 3.47 -22.93 -13.15
CA PHE A 335 2.17 -22.24 -13.08
C PHE A 335 2.34 -20.77 -13.49
N SER A 336 1.24 -20.03 -13.68
CA SER A 336 1.27 -18.69 -14.26
C SER A 336 2.13 -17.71 -13.48
N ALA A 337 3.17 -17.21 -14.14
CA ALA A 337 3.99 -16.08 -13.72
C ALA A 337 3.25 -14.75 -13.97
N ILE A 338 3.74 -13.67 -13.39
CA ILE A 338 3.22 -12.32 -13.66
C ILE A 338 3.67 -11.90 -15.05
N ASN A 339 2.76 -11.29 -15.84
CA ASN A 339 3.06 -10.83 -17.18
C ASN A 339 3.98 -9.60 -17.17
N ASP A 340 4.84 -9.45 -18.17
CA ASP A 340 5.77 -8.33 -18.33
C ASP A 340 5.09 -6.96 -18.36
N ASN A 341 3.79 -6.87 -18.68
CA ASN A 341 3.02 -5.63 -18.59
C ASN A 341 2.96 -5.04 -17.17
N ILE A 342 3.14 -5.87 -16.14
CA ILE A 342 3.20 -5.48 -14.73
C ILE A 342 4.64 -5.13 -14.31
N HIS A 343 5.64 -5.70 -14.98
CA HIS A 343 7.06 -5.54 -14.70
C HIS A 343 7.64 -4.21 -15.22
N THR A 344 6.91 -3.11 -15.05
CA THR A 344 7.32 -1.79 -15.53
C THR A 344 7.91 -0.95 -14.40
N PRO A 345 8.74 0.08 -14.70
CA PRO A 345 9.26 1.01 -13.68
C PRO A 345 8.18 1.98 -13.17
N ARG A 346 6.95 1.51 -13.03
CA ARG A 346 5.78 2.28 -12.63
C ARG A 346 5.01 1.54 -11.56
N VAL A 347 5.14 2.01 -10.31
CA VAL A 347 4.50 1.41 -9.15
C VAL A 347 3.10 1.97 -8.98
N GLN A 348 2.08 1.11 -9.05
CA GLN A 348 0.68 1.47 -8.88
C GLN A 348 0.30 1.58 -7.40
N LEU A 349 -0.29 2.72 -7.01
CA LEU A 349 -0.78 2.96 -5.64
C LEU A 349 -2.29 3.21 -5.58
N MET A 350 -2.87 3.85 -6.60
CA MET A 350 -4.32 4.04 -6.70
C MET A 350 -4.73 4.18 -8.17
N THR A 351 -5.64 3.33 -8.64
CA THR A 351 -6.16 3.40 -10.01
C THR A 351 -7.41 4.27 -10.09
N THR A 352 -7.65 4.87 -11.25
CA THR A 352 -8.92 5.59 -11.48
C THR A 352 -10.11 4.64 -11.55
N ALA A 353 -9.89 3.40 -11.98
CA ALA A 353 -10.91 2.36 -11.91
C ALA A 353 -11.37 2.10 -10.46
N GLU A 354 -10.44 2.05 -9.50
CA GLU A 354 -10.77 1.97 -8.08
C GLU A 354 -11.69 3.11 -7.66
N VAL A 355 -11.36 4.36 -8.04
CA VAL A 355 -12.15 5.54 -7.67
C VAL A 355 -13.57 5.46 -8.25
N ALA A 356 -13.74 4.94 -9.45
CA ALA A 356 -15.06 4.70 -10.02
C ALA A 356 -15.88 3.69 -9.19
N PHE A 357 -15.25 2.62 -8.70
CA PHE A 357 -15.91 1.66 -7.81
C PHE A 357 -16.21 2.23 -6.42
N LEU A 358 -15.36 3.08 -5.88
CA LEU A 358 -15.65 3.82 -4.65
C LEU A 358 -16.86 4.74 -4.82
N GLN A 359 -16.99 5.41 -5.98
CA GLN A 359 -18.19 6.19 -6.29
C GLN A 359 -19.43 5.32 -6.44
N ALA A 360 -19.33 4.11 -7.06
CA ALA A 360 -20.43 3.19 -7.17
C ALA A 360 -20.95 2.77 -5.78
N GLU A 361 -20.04 2.46 -4.84
CA GLU A 361 -20.43 2.16 -3.47
C GLU A 361 -21.01 3.39 -2.74
N ALA A 362 -20.42 4.57 -2.88
CA ALA A 362 -20.94 5.81 -2.33
C ALA A 362 -22.37 6.11 -2.80
N ALA A 363 -22.67 5.82 -4.08
CA ALA A 363 -24.02 5.94 -4.65
C ALA A 363 -24.99 4.94 -4.01
N LEU A 364 -24.59 3.67 -3.77
CA LEU A 364 -25.42 2.70 -3.04
C LEU A 364 -25.74 3.16 -1.62
N ARG A 365 -24.80 3.89 -0.99
CA ARG A 365 -24.97 4.46 0.37
C ARG A 365 -25.76 5.77 0.37
N GLY A 366 -26.18 6.28 -0.81
CA GLY A 366 -26.96 7.52 -0.94
C GLY A 366 -26.17 8.79 -0.62
N TRP A 367 -24.85 8.81 -0.88
CA TRP A 367 -24.01 10.00 -0.70
C TRP A 367 -24.23 11.01 -1.83
N ALA A 368 -24.28 12.29 -1.48
CA ALA A 368 -24.43 13.36 -2.47
C ALA A 368 -23.23 13.39 -3.44
N ASN A 369 -23.49 13.79 -4.68
CA ASN A 369 -22.51 13.87 -5.76
C ASN A 369 -21.87 12.54 -6.20
N ALA A 370 -22.31 11.40 -5.66
CA ALA A 370 -21.79 10.08 -6.04
C ALA A 370 -22.23 9.66 -7.45
N GLY A 371 -23.33 10.21 -7.98
CA GLY A 371 -23.90 9.84 -9.28
C GLY A 371 -24.69 8.55 -9.23
N ASP A 372 -24.76 7.85 -10.39
CA ASP A 372 -25.45 6.57 -10.51
C ASP A 372 -24.51 5.38 -10.24
N ALA A 373 -24.96 4.42 -9.43
CA ALA A 373 -24.14 3.30 -9.00
C ALA A 373 -23.76 2.36 -10.17
N GLN A 374 -24.69 2.07 -11.08
CA GLN A 374 -24.43 1.22 -12.24
C GLN A 374 -23.46 1.89 -13.21
N ALA A 375 -23.70 3.15 -13.53
CA ALA A 375 -22.84 3.91 -14.44
C ALA A 375 -21.39 3.98 -13.92
N ASN A 376 -21.19 4.18 -12.61
CA ASN A 376 -19.86 4.17 -11.99
C ASN A 376 -19.23 2.77 -12.00
N TYR A 377 -20.00 1.71 -11.74
CA TYR A 377 -19.54 0.33 -11.82
C TYR A 377 -19.03 -0.01 -13.24
N GLU A 378 -19.85 0.26 -14.26
CA GLU A 378 -19.52 0.00 -15.67
C GLU A 378 -18.33 0.87 -16.13
N ARG A 379 -18.25 2.12 -15.66
CA ARG A 379 -17.08 3.00 -15.89
C ARG A 379 -15.81 2.41 -15.28
N GLY A 380 -15.86 1.88 -14.05
CA GLY A 380 -14.73 1.25 -13.40
C GLY A 380 -14.20 0.06 -14.20
N ILE A 381 -15.08 -0.80 -14.73
CA ILE A 381 -14.69 -1.91 -15.60
C ILE A 381 -14.01 -1.39 -16.87
N ASN A 382 -14.63 -0.43 -17.56
CA ASN A 382 -14.05 0.15 -18.79
C ASN A 382 -12.66 0.75 -18.54
N LEU A 383 -12.48 1.54 -17.47
CA LEU A 383 -11.18 2.12 -17.11
C LEU A 383 -10.13 1.03 -16.84
N SER A 384 -10.50 -0.06 -16.19
CA SER A 384 -9.58 -1.18 -15.94
C SER A 384 -9.20 -1.92 -17.24
N PHE A 385 -10.16 -2.17 -18.12
CA PHE A 385 -9.88 -2.77 -19.44
C PHE A 385 -8.93 -1.89 -20.26
N ASP A 386 -9.22 -0.59 -20.33
CA ASP A 386 -8.38 0.39 -21.04
C ASP A 386 -6.97 0.47 -20.46
N GLN A 387 -6.83 0.50 -19.12
CA GLN A 387 -5.52 0.58 -18.46
C GLN A 387 -4.63 -0.60 -18.83
N HIS A 388 -5.21 -1.79 -18.99
CA HIS A 388 -4.48 -3.03 -19.24
C HIS A 388 -4.51 -3.47 -20.71
N GLY A 389 -5.04 -2.64 -21.62
CA GLY A 389 -5.12 -2.94 -23.06
C GLY A 389 -5.98 -4.16 -23.38
N ALA A 390 -6.90 -4.53 -22.49
CA ALA A 390 -7.81 -5.65 -22.67
C ALA A 390 -8.99 -5.26 -23.56
N SER A 391 -9.57 -6.22 -24.27
CA SER A 391 -10.70 -6.00 -25.15
C SER A 391 -11.96 -6.74 -24.67
N GLY A 392 -13.14 -6.33 -25.17
CA GLY A 392 -14.38 -7.04 -24.91
C GLY A 392 -15.15 -6.56 -23.66
N ALA A 393 -14.83 -5.40 -23.09
CA ALA A 393 -15.48 -4.86 -21.90
C ALA A 393 -17.01 -4.84 -21.96
N ALA A 394 -17.60 -4.48 -23.13
CA ALA A 394 -19.05 -4.42 -23.29
C ALA A 394 -19.71 -5.80 -23.18
N ALA A 395 -19.12 -6.84 -23.81
CA ALA A 395 -19.61 -8.20 -23.68
C ALA A 395 -19.43 -8.74 -22.26
N TYR A 396 -18.31 -8.44 -21.63
CA TYR A 396 -18.01 -8.79 -20.24
C TYR A 396 -19.03 -8.19 -19.25
N MET A 397 -19.35 -6.90 -19.39
CA MET A 397 -20.34 -6.23 -18.54
C MET A 397 -21.78 -6.74 -18.75
N ALA A 398 -22.08 -7.29 -19.92
CA ALA A 398 -23.39 -7.86 -20.24
C ALA A 398 -23.54 -9.32 -19.79
N ASP A 399 -22.46 -9.98 -19.36
CA ASP A 399 -22.47 -11.40 -18.98
C ASP A 399 -23.20 -11.62 -17.65
N ASN A 400 -24.37 -12.24 -17.75
CA ASN A 400 -25.25 -12.59 -16.62
C ASN A 400 -25.26 -14.09 -16.32
N THR A 401 -24.30 -14.86 -16.84
CA THR A 401 -24.24 -16.33 -16.75
C THR A 401 -22.95 -16.84 -16.14
N SER A 402 -21.82 -16.24 -16.48
CA SER A 402 -20.52 -16.64 -16.00
C SER A 402 -20.33 -16.28 -14.52
N THR A 403 -19.79 -17.22 -13.75
CA THR A 403 -19.51 -17.12 -12.30
C THR A 403 -18.09 -17.61 -12.01
N PRO A 404 -17.48 -17.28 -10.87
CA PRO A 404 -16.19 -17.85 -10.48
C PRO A 404 -16.17 -19.37 -10.64
N ALA A 405 -15.05 -19.92 -11.12
CA ALA A 405 -14.90 -21.34 -11.42
C ALA A 405 -14.34 -22.12 -10.21
N ASP A 406 -14.66 -23.41 -10.15
CA ASP A 406 -13.98 -24.33 -9.23
C ASP A 406 -12.48 -24.35 -9.54
N TYR A 407 -11.65 -24.37 -8.50
CA TYR A 407 -10.21 -24.56 -8.66
C TYR A 407 -9.88 -26.05 -8.62
N ILE A 408 -9.25 -26.53 -9.68
CA ILE A 408 -8.75 -27.91 -9.80
C ILE A 408 -7.23 -27.87 -9.93
N ASP A 409 -6.53 -28.42 -8.92
CA ASP A 409 -5.08 -28.50 -8.93
C ASP A 409 -4.64 -29.72 -9.77
N PRO A 410 -3.88 -29.51 -10.86
CA PRO A 410 -3.45 -30.61 -11.72
C PRO A 410 -2.33 -31.46 -11.12
N VAL A 411 -1.67 -30.98 -10.05
CA VAL A 411 -0.55 -31.63 -9.38
C VAL A 411 -1.03 -32.42 -8.17
N ASN A 412 -1.85 -31.78 -7.32
CA ASN A 412 -2.33 -32.40 -6.09
C ASN A 412 -3.83 -32.18 -5.89
N PRO A 413 -4.68 -33.22 -6.09
CA PRO A 413 -6.12 -33.09 -5.93
C PRO A 413 -6.60 -32.68 -4.53
N SER A 414 -5.76 -32.82 -3.48
CA SER A 414 -6.12 -32.36 -2.14
C SER A 414 -6.21 -30.82 -2.03
N MET A 415 -5.68 -30.12 -3.02
CA MET A 415 -5.73 -28.66 -3.13
C MET A 415 -6.97 -28.16 -3.85
N ASN A 416 -7.80 -29.05 -4.42
CA ASN A 416 -9.06 -28.68 -5.09
C ASN A 416 -10.01 -27.97 -4.13
N ILE A 417 -10.74 -26.98 -4.65
CA ILE A 417 -11.77 -26.29 -3.88
C ILE A 417 -12.85 -25.73 -4.82
N ALA A 418 -14.11 -25.90 -4.44
CA ALA A 418 -15.24 -25.33 -5.18
C ALA A 418 -15.25 -23.81 -5.09
N ALA A 419 -15.79 -23.15 -6.12
CA ALA A 419 -16.02 -21.72 -6.14
C ALA A 419 -16.88 -21.27 -4.94
N LEU A 420 -16.55 -20.10 -4.40
CA LEU A 420 -17.22 -19.57 -3.19
C LEU A 420 -18.29 -18.51 -3.50
N SER A 421 -18.50 -18.17 -4.76
CA SER A 421 -19.49 -17.20 -5.21
C SER A 421 -20.17 -17.66 -6.48
N THR A 422 -21.45 -17.29 -6.61
CA THR A 422 -22.26 -17.44 -7.83
C THR A 422 -22.62 -16.08 -8.43
N SER A 423 -21.97 -15.00 -7.99
CA SER A 423 -22.20 -13.65 -8.52
C SER A 423 -21.72 -13.56 -9.96
N THR A 424 -22.52 -12.96 -10.83
CA THR A 424 -22.18 -12.69 -12.24
C THR A 424 -21.65 -11.27 -12.39
N VAL A 425 -21.08 -10.95 -13.57
CA VAL A 425 -20.57 -9.60 -13.85
C VAL A 425 -21.70 -8.60 -14.11
N ALA A 426 -22.72 -8.97 -14.90
CA ALA A 426 -23.78 -8.05 -15.27
C ALA A 426 -24.46 -7.40 -14.05
N TRP A 427 -24.63 -6.08 -14.10
CA TRP A 427 -25.32 -5.34 -13.03
C TRP A 427 -26.77 -5.78 -12.87
N ALA A 428 -27.45 -6.05 -13.98
CA ALA A 428 -28.79 -6.58 -13.99
C ALA A 428 -28.86 -7.94 -13.26
N GLY A 429 -29.89 -8.15 -12.46
CA GLY A 429 -30.08 -9.38 -11.66
C GLY A 429 -29.56 -9.26 -10.22
N ALA A 430 -28.82 -8.22 -9.85
CA ALA A 430 -28.53 -7.90 -8.45
C ALA A 430 -29.75 -7.21 -7.82
N GLY A 431 -30.45 -7.91 -6.90
CA GLY A 431 -31.67 -7.40 -6.28
C GLY A 431 -31.42 -6.50 -5.08
N THR A 432 -30.36 -6.77 -4.32
CA THR A 432 -30.05 -6.10 -3.05
C THR A 432 -28.79 -5.25 -3.15
N ASN A 433 -28.61 -4.31 -2.21
CA ASN A 433 -27.36 -3.54 -2.12
C ASN A 433 -26.16 -4.44 -1.80
N GLU A 434 -26.37 -5.52 -1.05
CA GLU A 434 -25.31 -6.48 -0.73
C GLU A 434 -24.82 -7.21 -2.00
N GLU A 435 -25.71 -7.69 -2.86
CA GLU A 435 -25.35 -8.32 -4.14
C GLU A 435 -24.64 -7.33 -5.09
N LYS A 436 -25.10 -6.08 -5.10
CA LYS A 436 -24.44 -5.00 -5.87
C LYS A 436 -23.05 -4.71 -5.32
N LEU A 437 -22.88 -4.69 -3.99
CA LEU A 437 -21.59 -4.49 -3.36
C LEU A 437 -20.60 -5.62 -3.69
N GLU A 438 -21.06 -6.89 -3.67
CA GLU A 438 -20.22 -8.02 -4.09
C GLU A 438 -19.67 -7.81 -5.50
N LYS A 439 -20.52 -7.38 -6.45
CA LYS A 439 -20.10 -7.07 -7.83
C LYS A 439 -19.07 -5.92 -7.86
N ILE A 440 -19.37 -4.82 -7.17
CA ILE A 440 -18.48 -3.65 -7.11
C ILE A 440 -17.12 -4.03 -6.55
N ILE A 441 -17.08 -4.71 -5.40
CA ILE A 441 -15.80 -5.03 -4.74
C ILE A 441 -15.03 -6.10 -5.51
N THR A 442 -15.71 -7.07 -6.14
CA THR A 442 -15.02 -8.06 -6.99
C THR A 442 -14.36 -7.39 -8.19
N GLN A 443 -15.04 -6.47 -8.87
CA GLN A 443 -14.45 -5.75 -10.00
C GLN A 443 -13.37 -4.73 -9.55
N LYS A 444 -13.56 -4.07 -8.40
CA LYS A 444 -12.54 -3.23 -7.77
C LYS A 444 -11.28 -4.04 -7.49
N TRP A 445 -11.41 -5.22 -6.89
CA TRP A 445 -10.32 -6.13 -6.58
C TRP A 445 -9.55 -6.53 -7.85
N ILE A 446 -10.23 -6.91 -8.94
CA ILE A 446 -9.56 -7.21 -10.22
C ILE A 446 -8.81 -5.97 -10.75
N ALA A 447 -9.43 -4.79 -10.70
CA ALA A 447 -8.89 -3.56 -11.27
C ALA A 447 -7.68 -3.00 -10.48
N MET A 448 -7.53 -3.36 -9.21
CA MET A 448 -6.42 -2.91 -8.37
C MET A 448 -5.18 -3.77 -8.47
N PHE A 449 -5.22 -4.94 -9.13
CA PHE A 449 -4.01 -5.77 -9.28
C PHE A 449 -2.85 -4.97 -9.90
N PRO A 450 -1.63 -4.99 -9.34
CA PRO A 450 -1.13 -5.86 -8.26
C PRO A 450 -1.12 -5.22 -6.84
N GLU A 451 -1.88 -4.19 -6.54
CA GLU A 451 -1.90 -3.52 -5.22
C GLU A 451 -2.65 -4.36 -4.16
N GLY A 452 -1.94 -5.32 -3.57
CA GLY A 452 -2.52 -6.27 -2.63
C GLY A 452 -2.91 -5.69 -1.28
N GLN A 453 -2.28 -4.59 -0.82
CA GLN A 453 -2.57 -4.00 0.49
C GLN A 453 -3.99 -3.44 0.56
N GLU A 454 -4.41 -2.66 -0.44
CA GLU A 454 -5.77 -2.13 -0.51
C GLU A 454 -6.79 -3.24 -0.75
N ALA A 455 -6.46 -4.23 -1.59
CA ALA A 455 -7.31 -5.37 -1.86
C ALA A 455 -7.57 -6.21 -0.59
N TRP A 456 -6.55 -6.45 0.24
CA TRP A 456 -6.71 -7.11 1.53
C TRP A 456 -7.53 -6.27 2.53
N SER A 457 -7.39 -4.96 2.52
CA SER A 457 -8.18 -4.06 3.36
C SER A 457 -9.66 -4.10 2.99
N GLU A 458 -9.99 -4.09 1.70
CA GLU A 458 -11.38 -4.18 1.21
C GLU A 458 -12.00 -5.55 1.50
N TYR A 459 -11.23 -6.64 1.34
CA TYR A 459 -11.68 -7.97 1.75
C TYR A 459 -12.05 -8.02 3.24
N ARG A 460 -11.19 -7.50 4.11
CA ARG A 460 -11.47 -7.44 5.56
C ARG A 460 -12.69 -6.60 5.89
N ARG A 461 -12.88 -5.48 5.21
CA ARG A 461 -14.00 -4.58 5.42
C ARG A 461 -15.34 -5.20 4.98
N THR A 462 -15.38 -5.84 3.81
CA THR A 462 -16.63 -6.24 3.13
C THR A 462 -16.89 -7.74 3.13
N GLY A 463 -15.85 -8.57 3.20
CA GLY A 463 -15.91 -10.01 2.97
C GLY A 463 -15.92 -10.38 1.49
N TYR A 464 -15.59 -9.43 0.59
CA TYR A 464 -15.54 -9.60 -0.87
C TYR A 464 -14.18 -9.21 -1.46
N PRO A 465 -13.78 -9.80 -2.62
CA PRO A 465 -14.44 -10.95 -3.24
C PRO A 465 -14.39 -12.18 -2.35
N LYS A 466 -15.13 -13.22 -2.67
CA LYS A 466 -15.02 -14.51 -1.97
C LYS A 466 -13.74 -15.22 -2.42
N ILE A 467 -12.67 -15.04 -1.66
CA ILE A 467 -11.35 -15.65 -1.91
C ILE A 467 -11.20 -16.94 -1.09
N PHE A 468 -10.44 -17.88 -1.62
CA PHE A 468 -10.20 -19.16 -0.96
C PHE A 468 -9.44 -18.99 0.36
N PRO A 469 -9.84 -19.67 1.43
CA PRO A 469 -9.07 -19.71 2.66
C PRO A 469 -7.71 -20.39 2.43
N VAL A 470 -6.74 -20.14 3.30
CA VAL A 470 -5.43 -20.80 3.22
C VAL A 470 -5.58 -22.32 3.31
N ALA A 471 -4.75 -23.07 2.56
CA ALA A 471 -4.77 -24.53 2.57
C ALA A 471 -4.31 -25.11 3.91
N SER A 472 -3.43 -24.41 4.63
CA SER A 472 -2.97 -24.79 5.97
C SER A 472 -2.93 -23.57 6.88
N ASN A 473 -3.62 -23.63 8.01
CA ASN A 473 -3.61 -22.61 9.04
C ASN A 473 -2.72 -23.07 10.21
N GLN A 474 -1.56 -22.43 10.36
CA GLN A 474 -0.57 -22.72 11.39
C GLN A 474 -0.52 -21.64 12.48
N SER A 475 -1.61 -20.88 12.66
CA SER A 475 -1.67 -19.81 13.68
C SER A 475 -1.80 -20.32 15.12
N GLY A 476 -1.87 -21.64 15.34
CA GLY A 476 -2.15 -22.20 16.67
C GLY A 476 -3.54 -21.84 17.21
N GLY A 477 -4.50 -21.57 16.31
CA GLY A 477 -5.88 -21.21 16.68
C GLY A 477 -6.11 -19.71 16.96
N THR A 478 -5.10 -18.87 16.75
CA THR A 478 -5.25 -17.41 16.95
C THR A 478 -5.94 -16.71 15.78
N ILE A 479 -5.97 -17.33 14.60
CA ILE A 479 -6.63 -16.85 13.39
C ILE A 479 -7.64 -17.89 12.94
N ASP A 480 -8.88 -17.49 12.76
CA ASP A 480 -9.93 -18.31 12.18
C ASP A 480 -9.70 -18.48 10.67
N THR A 481 -9.80 -19.72 10.17
CA THR A 481 -9.50 -20.03 8.76
C THR A 481 -10.53 -19.43 7.81
N ASP A 482 -11.81 -19.40 8.18
CA ASP A 482 -12.89 -18.91 7.32
C ASP A 482 -12.96 -17.37 7.31
N ILE A 483 -12.66 -16.74 8.46
CA ILE A 483 -12.60 -15.28 8.60
C ILE A 483 -11.28 -14.74 8.04
N GLN A 484 -10.23 -15.54 8.03
CA GLN A 484 -8.87 -15.24 7.61
C GLN A 484 -8.17 -14.18 8.47
N ILE A 485 -6.92 -13.88 8.18
CA ILE A 485 -6.10 -12.94 8.96
C ILE A 485 -6.67 -11.51 8.89
N ARG A 486 -6.71 -10.84 10.06
CA ARG A 486 -7.33 -9.51 10.21
C ARG A 486 -6.31 -8.38 10.40
N ARG A 487 -5.14 -8.67 10.94
CA ARG A 487 -4.05 -7.72 11.18
C ARG A 487 -2.71 -8.43 11.37
N ILE A 488 -1.64 -7.64 11.40
CA ILE A 488 -0.32 -8.10 11.86
C ILE A 488 -0.11 -7.59 13.30
N PRO A 489 0.42 -8.42 14.23
CA PRO A 489 0.77 -7.99 15.59
C PRO A 489 1.83 -6.89 15.58
N PHE A 490 1.87 -6.07 16.65
CA PHE A 490 2.92 -5.07 16.82
C PHE A 490 4.31 -5.72 16.75
N VAL A 491 5.25 -4.99 16.17
CA VAL A 491 6.59 -5.50 15.85
C VAL A 491 7.49 -5.57 17.08
N ASP A 492 8.46 -6.49 17.07
CA ASP A 492 9.33 -6.74 18.22
C ASP A 492 10.23 -5.53 18.54
N SER A 493 10.60 -4.72 17.55
CA SER A 493 11.33 -3.48 17.78
C SER A 493 10.53 -2.54 18.70
N GLU A 494 9.25 -2.32 18.42
CA GLU A 494 8.38 -1.49 19.27
C GLU A 494 8.18 -2.12 20.65
N LYS A 495 7.93 -3.43 20.72
CA LYS A 495 7.80 -4.16 22.01
C LYS A 495 9.05 -4.02 22.89
N SER A 496 10.23 -3.89 22.29
CA SER A 496 11.49 -3.75 23.03
C SER A 496 11.87 -2.30 23.34
N THR A 497 11.62 -1.36 22.45
CA THR A 497 12.03 0.04 22.59
C THR A 497 10.96 0.96 23.15
N ASN A 498 9.67 0.60 22.98
CA ASN A 498 8.50 1.37 23.40
C ASN A 498 7.43 0.47 24.06
N ALA A 499 7.81 -0.38 25.00
CA ALA A 499 6.91 -1.36 25.63
C ALA A 499 5.66 -0.74 26.26
N ALA A 500 5.79 0.44 26.88
CA ALA A 500 4.67 1.16 27.48
C ALA A 500 3.68 1.65 26.40
N GLY A 501 4.17 2.21 25.29
CA GLY A 501 3.37 2.63 24.14
C GLY A 501 2.63 1.45 23.52
N VAL A 502 3.31 0.31 23.29
CA VAL A 502 2.68 -0.91 22.77
C VAL A 502 1.59 -1.46 23.72
N THR A 503 1.82 -1.39 25.04
CA THR A 503 0.81 -1.80 26.03
C THR A 503 -0.44 -0.92 25.92
N ALA A 504 -0.26 0.40 25.84
CA ALA A 504 -1.35 1.34 25.64
C ALA A 504 -2.07 1.09 24.30
N ALA A 505 -1.33 0.93 23.21
CA ALA A 505 -1.86 0.64 21.87
C ALA A 505 -2.64 -0.68 21.81
N THR A 506 -2.18 -1.72 22.51
CA THR A 506 -2.90 -3.00 22.61
C THR A 506 -4.27 -2.82 23.28
N SER A 507 -4.39 -1.94 24.27
CA SER A 507 -5.67 -1.64 24.92
C SER A 507 -6.68 -0.97 23.96
N LEU A 508 -6.20 -0.30 22.91
CA LEU A 508 -7.02 0.34 21.88
C LEU A 508 -7.52 -0.62 20.79
N LEU A 509 -7.00 -1.85 20.72
CA LEU A 509 -7.41 -2.84 19.72
C LEU A 509 -8.76 -3.48 20.00
N GLY A 510 -9.25 -3.45 21.22
CA GLY A 510 -10.45 -4.18 21.62
C GLY A 510 -10.27 -5.70 21.68
N GLY A 511 -9.03 -6.20 21.58
CA GLY A 511 -8.65 -7.62 21.63
C GLY A 511 -7.16 -7.83 21.85
N ALA A 512 -6.71 -9.08 21.78
CA ALA A 512 -5.30 -9.44 21.94
C ALA A 512 -4.45 -8.95 20.76
N ASP A 513 -3.16 -8.69 20.99
CA ASP A 513 -2.20 -8.38 19.92
C ASP A 513 -1.85 -9.64 19.12
N ASN A 514 -2.76 -10.07 18.25
CA ASN A 514 -2.58 -11.23 17.36
C ASN A 514 -3.25 -11.00 16.00
N GLY A 515 -3.05 -11.95 15.06
CA GLY A 515 -3.54 -11.85 13.68
C GLY A 515 -5.06 -12.02 13.52
N GLY A 516 -5.77 -12.53 14.51
CA GLY A 516 -7.22 -12.72 14.47
C GLY A 516 -8.02 -11.52 15.00
N THR A 517 -7.37 -10.57 15.68
CA THR A 517 -8.04 -9.38 16.22
C THR A 517 -8.41 -8.42 15.12
N ARG A 518 -9.67 -8.00 15.07
CA ARG A 518 -10.19 -7.05 14.08
C ARG A 518 -9.66 -5.64 14.33
N LEU A 519 -9.52 -4.89 13.25
CA LEU A 519 -9.23 -3.46 13.30
C LEU A 519 -10.50 -2.65 13.63
N TRP A 520 -10.36 -1.40 14.06
CA TRP A 520 -11.47 -0.53 14.43
C TRP A 520 -12.54 -0.42 13.31
N TRP A 521 -12.13 -0.26 12.06
CA TRP A 521 -13.05 -0.19 10.93
C TRP A 521 -13.55 -1.57 10.45
N ASP A 522 -12.90 -2.66 10.86
CA ASP A 522 -13.28 -4.05 10.52
C ASP A 522 -14.26 -4.60 11.55
N THR A 523 -15.46 -4.11 11.55
CA THR A 523 -16.47 -4.39 12.58
C THR A 523 -17.07 -5.79 12.54
N GLY A 524 -16.98 -6.51 11.42
CA GLY A 524 -17.70 -7.77 11.21
C GLY A 524 -19.22 -7.62 11.10
N LEU A 525 -19.74 -6.40 11.12
CA LEU A 525 -21.17 -6.11 10.92
C LEU A 525 -21.58 -6.23 9.45
N SER A 526 -22.90 -6.23 9.19
CA SER A 526 -23.47 -6.10 7.85
C SER A 526 -22.88 -4.92 7.10
N ASN A 527 -22.81 -5.00 5.77
CA ASN A 527 -22.28 -3.92 4.94
C ASN A 527 -23.26 -2.74 4.79
N PHE A 528 -24.56 -2.99 5.02
CA PHE A 528 -25.63 -2.00 4.98
C PHE A 528 -26.55 -2.12 6.20
#